data_f0d0eef016530351757c7acbf3c9ddc4
#
_entry.id   f0d0eef016530351757c7acbf3c9ddc4
#
_cell.length_a   1.000
_cell.length_b   1.000
_cell.length_c   1.000
_cell.angle_alpha   90.00
_cell.angle_beta   90.00
_cell.angle_gamma   90.00
#
_symmetry.space_group_name_H-M   'P 1'
#
loop_
_entity.id
_entity.type
_entity.pdbx_description
1 polymer ?
#
loop_
_entity_poly.entity_id
_entity_poly.type
_entity_poly.pdbx_seq_one_letter_code
_entity_poly.pdbx_strand_id
1 'polypeptide(L)'
;GVLQQADSSVLQVHAVLSPQQGLFDGSLALRWVRQYASVTPKPFRVALPAYGMALLGFDAQGAQVESESSLRVAGNGRELTVAPQQIADFLQTLAQQTPPRLRGIIWFRLPLADDRRAWSLTTLRAVIERQPLNVDWQIKFRPQPQQNGLYDLIIHNNGPVDAPLPQEVAIRADDCLAADAVGNYRLESAPQRQRFIRISGDQLRAGQSRPLGWLRCQQLTPGGTLVTP
;
A
#
# COMPACT_ATOMS: atom_id res chain seq x y z
N GLY A 1 1.99 -11.64 -39.03
CA GLY A 1 1.83 -12.09 -37.64
C GLY A 1 0.66 -11.36 -36.96
N VAL A 2 0.24 -11.79 -35.77
CA VAL A 2 -0.95 -11.24 -35.05
C VAL A 2 -0.86 -9.72 -34.87
N LEU A 3 0.32 -9.19 -34.52
CA LEU A 3 0.52 -7.74 -34.34
C LEU A 3 0.28 -6.89 -35.60
N GLN A 4 0.39 -7.48 -36.79
CA GLN A 4 0.15 -6.78 -38.04
C GLN A 4 -1.36 -6.64 -38.34
N GLN A 5 -2.17 -7.57 -37.83
CA GLN A 5 -3.61 -7.61 -38.06
C GLN A 5 -4.40 -6.83 -36.98
N ALA A 6 -3.81 -6.57 -35.83
CA ALA A 6 -4.41 -5.81 -34.76
C ALA A 6 -4.28 -4.29 -35.01
N ASP A 7 -5.27 -3.50 -34.63
CA ASP A 7 -5.21 -2.03 -34.69
C ASP A 7 -4.31 -1.44 -33.63
N SER A 8 -4.26 -2.07 -32.47
CA SER A 8 -3.39 -1.71 -31.35
C SER A 8 -3.13 -2.94 -30.46
N SER A 9 -2.19 -2.80 -29.51
CA SER A 9 -1.84 -3.87 -28.60
C SER A 9 -1.61 -3.34 -27.17
N VAL A 10 -1.58 -4.26 -26.22
CA VAL A 10 -1.23 -3.98 -24.82
C VAL A 10 -0.05 -4.82 -24.42
N LEU A 11 0.99 -4.17 -23.91
CA LEU A 11 2.16 -4.83 -23.33
C LEU A 11 2.00 -4.87 -21.81
N GLN A 12 1.84 -6.06 -21.25
CA GLN A 12 1.90 -6.25 -19.82
C GLN A 12 3.37 -6.30 -19.37
N VAL A 13 3.75 -5.48 -18.40
CA VAL A 13 5.14 -5.35 -17.93
C VAL A 13 5.31 -5.77 -16.47
N HIS A 14 4.44 -6.64 -15.99
CA HIS A 14 4.53 -7.21 -14.65
C HIS A 14 4.30 -8.72 -14.72
N ALA A 15 5.13 -9.46 -14.01
CA ALA A 15 5.06 -10.91 -13.90
C ALA A 15 5.94 -11.40 -12.74
N VAL A 16 5.59 -12.52 -12.15
CA VAL A 16 6.44 -13.22 -11.18
C VAL A 16 7.35 -14.18 -11.94
N LEU A 17 8.59 -13.77 -12.17
CA LEU A 17 9.56 -14.51 -12.96
C LEU A 17 10.46 -15.43 -12.13
N SER A 18 10.55 -15.19 -10.83
CA SER A 18 11.27 -16.05 -9.88
C SER A 18 10.69 -15.93 -8.48
N PRO A 19 10.97 -16.89 -7.57
CA PRO A 19 10.51 -16.81 -6.20
C PRO A 19 11.02 -15.58 -5.43
N GLN A 20 12.17 -15.02 -5.82
CA GLN A 20 12.81 -13.89 -5.14
C GLN A 20 12.34 -12.55 -5.69
N GLN A 21 11.89 -12.49 -6.94
CA GLN A 21 11.40 -11.27 -7.55
C GLN A 21 9.99 -10.93 -7.05
N GLY A 22 9.70 -9.64 -6.99
CA GLY A 22 8.35 -9.15 -6.78
C GLY A 22 7.51 -9.23 -8.06
N LEU A 23 6.31 -8.69 -7.98
CA LEU A 23 5.38 -8.61 -9.11
C LEU A 23 5.83 -7.63 -10.20
N PHE A 24 6.65 -6.64 -9.87
CA PHE A 24 7.09 -5.59 -10.77
C PHE A 24 8.56 -5.22 -10.56
N ASP A 25 9.28 -5.08 -11.65
CA ASP A 25 10.64 -4.55 -11.73
C ASP A 25 10.68 -3.44 -12.79
N GLY A 26 10.86 -2.19 -12.35
CA GLY A 26 10.83 -1.02 -13.24
C GLY A 26 11.91 -1.03 -14.32
N SER A 27 13.10 -1.53 -14.00
CA SER A 27 14.21 -1.61 -14.96
C SER A 27 13.95 -2.65 -16.06
N LEU A 28 13.42 -3.80 -15.65
CA LEU A 28 13.02 -4.86 -16.58
C LEU A 28 11.85 -4.39 -17.46
N ALA A 29 10.85 -3.75 -16.84
CA ALA A 29 9.71 -3.18 -17.54
C ALA A 29 10.14 -2.16 -18.62
N LEU A 30 11.08 -1.26 -18.30
CA LEU A 30 11.61 -0.31 -19.28
C LEU A 30 12.33 -1.00 -20.45
N ARG A 31 13.10 -2.06 -20.19
CA ARG A 31 13.72 -2.86 -21.26
C ARG A 31 12.68 -3.50 -22.17
N TRP A 32 11.63 -4.11 -21.60
CA TRP A 32 10.55 -4.70 -22.37
C TRP A 32 9.79 -3.68 -23.21
N VAL A 33 9.49 -2.51 -22.65
CA VAL A 33 8.82 -1.44 -23.39
C VAL A 33 9.66 -0.97 -24.58
N ARG A 34 10.98 -0.75 -24.40
CA ARG A 34 11.88 -0.35 -25.49
C ARG A 34 11.99 -1.44 -26.57
N GLN A 35 12.18 -2.67 -26.16
CA GLN A 35 12.24 -3.81 -27.08
C GLN A 35 10.93 -3.98 -27.86
N TYR A 36 9.79 -3.87 -27.17
CA TYR A 36 8.49 -3.97 -27.82
C TYR A 36 8.26 -2.83 -28.82
N ALA A 37 8.61 -1.61 -28.44
CA ALA A 37 8.49 -0.45 -29.32
C ALA A 37 9.36 -0.55 -30.60
N SER A 38 10.47 -1.30 -30.54
CA SER A 38 11.33 -1.52 -31.72
C SER A 38 10.74 -2.51 -32.73
N VAL A 39 9.89 -3.43 -32.29
CA VAL A 39 9.34 -4.50 -33.14
C VAL A 39 7.88 -4.30 -33.53
N THR A 40 7.09 -3.55 -32.75
CA THR A 40 5.68 -3.33 -33.08
C THR A 40 5.50 -2.23 -34.12
N PRO A 41 4.78 -2.49 -35.23
CA PRO A 41 4.44 -1.47 -36.21
C PRO A 41 3.24 -0.63 -35.84
N LYS A 42 2.49 -1.02 -34.81
CA LYS A 42 1.19 -0.44 -34.40
C LYS A 42 1.26 0.32 -33.08
N PRO A 43 0.31 1.21 -32.81
CA PRO A 43 0.18 1.82 -31.49
C PRO A 43 0.02 0.77 -30.38
N PHE A 44 0.58 1.06 -29.21
CA PHE A 44 0.42 0.18 -28.05
C PHE A 44 0.24 0.95 -26.76
N ARG A 45 -0.23 0.25 -25.73
CA ARG A 45 -0.35 0.71 -24.35
C ARG A 45 0.46 -0.21 -23.43
N VAL A 46 0.87 0.30 -22.28
CA VAL A 46 1.56 -0.48 -21.25
C VAL A 46 0.59 -0.76 -20.11
N ALA A 47 0.45 -2.02 -19.72
CA ALA A 47 -0.35 -2.42 -18.56
C ALA A 47 0.54 -2.47 -17.32
N LEU A 48 0.19 -1.64 -16.32
CA LEU A 48 0.86 -1.53 -15.03
C LEU A 48 0.03 -2.13 -13.91
N PRO A 49 0.68 -2.77 -12.92
CA PRO A 49 -0.03 -3.34 -11.78
C PRO A 49 -0.37 -2.26 -10.74
N ALA A 50 -1.62 -2.25 -10.28
CA ALA A 50 -2.09 -1.50 -9.11
C ALA A 50 -2.65 -2.44 -8.05
N TYR A 51 -2.06 -3.62 -7.90
CA TYR A 51 -2.53 -4.71 -7.05
C TYR A 51 -1.37 -5.57 -6.53
N GLY A 52 -1.69 -6.47 -5.63
CA GLY A 52 -0.80 -7.53 -5.17
C GLY A 52 -1.40 -8.92 -5.42
N MET A 53 -0.64 -9.95 -5.14
CA MET A 53 -1.05 -11.34 -5.20
C MET A 53 -0.34 -12.19 -4.15
N ALA A 54 -0.91 -13.33 -3.79
CA ALA A 54 -0.20 -14.33 -3.00
C ALA A 54 0.55 -15.29 -3.91
N LEU A 55 1.85 -15.45 -3.68
CA LEU A 55 2.66 -16.51 -4.27
C LEU A 55 2.53 -17.75 -3.40
N LEU A 56 1.87 -18.78 -3.92
CA LEU A 56 1.62 -20.05 -3.24
C LEU A 56 2.75 -21.06 -3.47
N GLY A 57 3.37 -21.02 -4.64
CA GLY A 57 4.46 -21.89 -5.03
C GLY A 57 5.17 -21.40 -6.29
N PHE A 58 6.29 -22.05 -6.59
CA PHE A 58 7.03 -21.85 -7.83
C PHE A 58 7.63 -23.19 -8.26
N ASP A 59 7.31 -23.63 -9.46
CA ASP A 59 7.78 -24.89 -10.04
C ASP A 59 8.27 -24.72 -11.47
N ALA A 60 8.49 -25.84 -12.17
CA ALA A 60 8.93 -25.85 -13.56
C ALA A 60 7.91 -25.23 -14.54
N GLN A 61 6.66 -25.15 -14.18
CA GLN A 61 5.58 -24.53 -14.94
C GLN A 61 5.44 -23.04 -14.63
N GLY A 62 6.12 -22.53 -13.59
CA GLY A 62 6.16 -21.13 -13.21
C GLY A 62 5.58 -20.84 -11.84
N ALA A 63 5.15 -19.59 -11.63
CA ALA A 63 4.58 -19.14 -10.36
C ALA A 63 3.12 -19.60 -10.21
N GLN A 64 2.84 -20.26 -9.09
CA GLN A 64 1.47 -20.53 -8.64
C GLN A 64 1.02 -19.35 -7.79
N VAL A 65 0.08 -18.56 -8.29
CA VAL A 65 -0.36 -17.32 -7.66
C VAL A 65 -1.87 -17.29 -7.45
N GLU A 66 -2.28 -16.60 -6.40
CA GLU A 66 -3.66 -16.23 -6.15
C GLU A 66 -3.78 -14.71 -6.15
N SER A 67 -4.61 -14.19 -7.04
CA SER A 67 -4.85 -12.75 -7.19
C SER A 67 -6.21 -12.29 -6.68
N GLU A 68 -7.15 -13.20 -6.44
CA GLU A 68 -8.50 -12.86 -6.00
C GLU A 68 -8.54 -12.46 -4.53
N SER A 69 -9.30 -11.40 -4.23
CA SER A 69 -9.35 -10.78 -2.91
C SER A 69 -10.17 -11.57 -1.89
N SER A 70 -11.17 -12.31 -2.35
CA SER A 70 -12.17 -12.96 -1.50
C SER A 70 -11.75 -14.34 -0.98
N LEU A 71 -10.78 -14.97 -1.61
CA LEU A 71 -10.28 -16.27 -1.23
C LEU A 71 -9.00 -16.13 -0.39
N ARG A 72 -9.13 -16.18 0.93
CA ARG A 72 -7.98 -16.58 1.76
C ARG A 72 -7.82 -18.09 1.60
N VAL A 73 -7.01 -18.53 0.66
CA VAL A 73 -6.52 -19.90 0.72
C VAL A 73 -5.67 -19.99 1.99
N ALA A 74 -6.11 -20.85 2.90
CA ALA A 74 -5.33 -21.17 4.09
C ALA A 74 -4.01 -21.80 3.62
N GLY A 75 -2.93 -21.06 3.68
CA GLY A 75 -1.60 -21.49 3.25
C GLY A 75 -0.54 -20.45 3.53
N ASN A 76 0.71 -20.90 3.56
CA ASN A 76 1.90 -20.06 3.80
C ASN A 76 2.33 -19.25 2.55
N GLY A 77 1.39 -18.75 1.76
CA GLY A 77 1.69 -17.92 0.59
C GLY A 77 2.41 -16.63 0.97
N ARG A 78 3.40 -16.23 0.17
CA ARG A 78 4.06 -14.94 0.31
C ARG A 78 3.25 -13.87 -0.42
N GLU A 79 2.80 -12.84 0.29
CA GLU A 79 2.16 -11.69 -0.35
C GLU A 79 3.20 -10.88 -1.15
N LEU A 80 2.90 -10.69 -2.43
CA LEU A 80 3.64 -9.84 -3.34
C LEU A 80 2.83 -8.57 -3.59
N THR A 81 3.37 -7.43 -3.21
CA THR A 81 2.75 -6.13 -3.43
C THR A 81 3.64 -5.28 -4.31
N VAL A 82 3.05 -4.34 -5.02
CA VAL A 82 3.78 -3.33 -5.78
C VAL A 82 3.71 -2.02 -5.02
N ALA A 83 4.86 -1.47 -4.67
CA ALA A 83 4.90 -0.18 -4.00
C ALA A 83 4.51 0.94 -4.99
N PRO A 84 3.60 1.86 -4.61
CA PRO A 84 3.20 2.99 -5.46
C PRO A 84 4.37 3.80 -5.99
N GLN A 85 5.42 3.99 -5.17
CA GLN A 85 6.63 4.72 -5.55
C GLN A 85 7.38 4.07 -6.71
N GLN A 86 7.47 2.73 -6.75
CA GLN A 86 8.13 2.02 -7.87
C GLN A 86 7.46 2.31 -9.21
N ILE A 87 6.13 2.39 -9.21
CA ILE A 87 5.37 2.71 -10.42
C ILE A 87 5.50 4.19 -10.77
N ALA A 88 5.49 5.09 -9.78
CA ALA A 88 5.70 6.53 -10.01
C ALA A 88 7.09 6.79 -10.64
N ASP A 89 8.15 6.16 -10.13
CA ASP A 89 9.52 6.27 -10.67
C ASP A 89 9.61 5.72 -12.10
N PHE A 90 8.96 4.58 -12.35
CA PHE A 90 8.86 4.02 -13.70
C PHE A 90 8.15 4.99 -14.66
N LEU A 91 7.00 5.54 -14.27
CA LEU A 91 6.24 6.49 -15.09
C LEU A 91 7.03 7.78 -15.35
N GLN A 92 7.77 8.27 -14.37
CA GLN A 92 8.65 9.42 -14.53
C GLN A 92 9.74 9.15 -15.57
N THR A 93 10.41 8.00 -15.47
CA THR A 93 11.45 7.59 -16.43
C THR A 93 10.88 7.37 -17.84
N LEU A 94 9.71 6.73 -17.91
CA LEU A 94 9.03 6.50 -19.20
C LEU A 94 8.63 7.81 -19.88
N ALA A 95 8.19 8.80 -19.12
CA ALA A 95 7.81 10.11 -19.63
C ALA A 95 9.01 10.90 -20.17
N GLN A 96 10.19 10.75 -19.58
CA GLN A 96 11.42 11.38 -20.07
C GLN A 96 11.90 10.83 -21.41
N GLN A 97 11.60 9.56 -21.69
CA GLN A 97 12.01 8.83 -22.87
C GLN A 97 10.84 8.04 -23.47
N THR A 98 9.76 8.75 -23.80
CA THR A 98 8.54 8.13 -24.34
C THR A 98 8.84 7.40 -25.65
N PRO A 99 8.67 6.08 -25.71
CA PRO A 99 8.92 5.31 -26.93
C PRO A 99 7.93 5.68 -28.04
N PRO A 100 8.35 5.55 -29.32
CA PRO A 100 7.43 5.76 -30.43
C PRO A 100 6.24 4.81 -30.34
N ARG A 101 5.08 5.27 -30.76
CA ARG A 101 3.81 4.53 -30.78
C ARG A 101 3.21 4.19 -29.41
N LEU A 102 3.85 4.49 -28.29
CA LEU A 102 3.22 4.41 -26.98
C LEU A 102 2.09 5.42 -26.89
N ARG A 103 0.87 4.97 -26.54
CA ARG A 103 -0.35 5.81 -26.51
C ARG A 103 -0.90 6.02 -25.11
N GLY A 104 -0.42 5.28 -24.12
CA GLY A 104 -0.89 5.45 -22.75
C GLY A 104 -0.66 4.24 -21.88
N ILE A 105 -1.23 4.33 -20.69
CA ILE A 105 -1.15 3.34 -19.64
C ILE A 105 -2.53 2.69 -19.44
N ILE A 106 -2.54 1.40 -19.17
CA ILE A 106 -3.69 0.65 -18.68
C ILE A 106 -3.37 0.21 -17.26
N TRP A 107 -4.29 0.45 -16.34
CA TRP A 107 -4.13 0.02 -14.96
C TRP A 107 -4.76 -1.35 -14.75
N PHE A 108 -3.98 -2.26 -14.28
CA PHE A 108 -4.41 -3.60 -13.92
C PHE A 108 -4.23 -3.80 -12.41
N ARG A 109 -5.28 -3.81 -11.63
CA ARG A 109 -6.70 -3.70 -11.98
C ARG A 109 -7.34 -2.46 -11.33
N LEU A 110 -8.57 -2.11 -11.72
CA LEU A 110 -9.32 -1.08 -11.02
C LEU A 110 -9.67 -1.58 -9.60
N PRO A 111 -9.29 -0.83 -8.55
CA PRO A 111 -9.56 -1.25 -7.18
C PRO A 111 -11.05 -1.23 -6.85
N LEU A 112 -11.54 -2.28 -6.20
CA LEU A 112 -12.86 -2.36 -5.60
C LEU A 112 -12.76 -2.07 -4.09
N ALA A 113 -13.88 -1.71 -3.47
CA ALA A 113 -13.91 -1.32 -2.07
C ALA A 113 -13.45 -2.43 -1.11
N ASP A 114 -13.75 -3.68 -1.44
CA ASP A 114 -13.43 -4.89 -0.68
C ASP A 114 -12.14 -5.60 -1.13
N ASP A 115 -11.50 -5.14 -2.20
CA ASP A 115 -10.27 -5.71 -2.71
C ASP A 115 -9.07 -5.38 -1.81
N ARG A 116 -8.67 -6.33 -1.01
CA ARG A 116 -7.58 -6.16 -0.03
C ARG A 116 -6.18 -6.14 -0.65
N ARG A 117 -6.04 -6.62 -1.90
CA ARG A 117 -4.75 -6.71 -2.60
C ARG A 117 -4.53 -5.59 -3.61
N ALA A 118 -5.59 -4.93 -4.08
CA ALA A 118 -5.44 -3.75 -4.91
C ALA A 118 -5.13 -2.51 -4.04
N TRP A 119 -4.43 -1.55 -4.62
CA TRP A 119 -4.33 -0.22 -4.03
C TRP A 119 -5.71 0.38 -3.81
N SER A 120 -5.84 1.28 -2.86
CA SER A 120 -7.05 2.10 -2.79
C SER A 120 -7.17 2.99 -4.04
N LEU A 121 -8.38 3.40 -4.36
CA LEU A 121 -8.60 4.36 -5.46
C LEU A 121 -7.85 5.67 -5.22
N THR A 122 -7.73 6.09 -3.96
CA THR A 122 -6.95 7.29 -3.56
C THR A 122 -5.48 7.13 -3.92
N THR A 123 -4.87 5.99 -3.60
CA THR A 123 -3.47 5.69 -3.95
C THR A 123 -3.28 5.63 -5.47
N LEU A 124 -4.14 4.93 -6.18
CA LEU A 124 -4.08 4.86 -7.64
C LEU A 124 -4.15 6.26 -8.27
N ARG A 125 -5.08 7.08 -7.79
CA ARG A 125 -5.25 8.47 -8.24
C ARG A 125 -4.03 9.32 -7.96
N ALA A 126 -3.44 9.22 -6.78
CA ALA A 126 -2.23 9.95 -6.41
C ALA A 126 -1.06 9.62 -7.35
N VAL A 127 -0.88 8.35 -7.72
CA VAL A 127 0.15 7.93 -8.69
C VAL A 127 -0.15 8.48 -10.10
N ILE A 128 -1.39 8.41 -10.56
CA ILE A 128 -1.81 8.93 -11.87
C ILE A 128 -1.57 10.44 -11.97
N GLU A 129 -1.94 11.17 -10.92
CA GLU A 129 -1.84 12.64 -10.83
C GLU A 129 -0.43 13.12 -10.44
N ARG A 130 0.52 12.20 -10.22
CA ARG A 130 1.90 12.48 -9.81
C ARG A 130 2.00 13.32 -8.54
N GLN A 131 1.11 13.04 -7.58
CA GLN A 131 1.15 13.67 -6.28
C GLN A 131 2.34 13.15 -5.46
N PRO A 132 2.87 13.93 -4.48
CA PRO A 132 3.83 13.41 -3.52
C PRO A 132 3.26 12.22 -2.76
N LEU A 133 3.96 11.08 -2.76
CA LEU A 133 3.48 9.82 -2.17
C LEU A 133 3.96 9.67 -0.72
N ASN A 134 3.75 10.71 0.09
CA ASN A 134 4.18 10.73 1.48
C ASN A 134 3.14 10.07 2.39
N VAL A 135 3.61 9.28 3.34
CA VAL A 135 2.78 8.76 4.42
C VAL A 135 2.57 9.86 5.46
N ASP A 136 1.34 10.06 5.89
CA ASP A 136 0.98 11.02 6.94
C ASP A 136 0.04 10.36 7.96
N TRP A 137 0.56 10.12 9.17
CA TRP A 137 -0.17 9.51 10.26
C TRP A 137 -0.69 10.55 11.23
N GLN A 138 -1.97 10.52 11.49
CA GLN A 138 -2.62 11.35 12.49
C GLN A 138 -3.25 10.49 13.59
N ILE A 139 -2.96 10.82 14.86
CA ILE A 139 -3.63 10.20 16.00
C ILE A 139 -4.72 11.14 16.48
N LYS A 140 -5.96 10.66 16.44
CA LYS A 140 -7.14 11.37 16.91
C LYS A 140 -7.54 10.86 18.29
N PHE A 141 -7.75 11.80 19.21
CA PHE A 141 -8.24 11.55 20.56
C PHE A 141 -9.72 11.86 20.58
N ARG A 142 -10.55 10.87 20.82
CA ARG A 142 -12.00 11.03 20.91
C ARG A 142 -12.43 10.90 22.38
N PRO A 143 -12.79 12.01 23.05
CA PRO A 143 -13.24 11.95 24.42
C PRO A 143 -14.56 11.19 24.53
N GLN A 144 -14.73 10.44 25.63
CA GLN A 144 -15.98 9.76 25.95
C GLN A 144 -16.81 10.66 26.88
N PRO A 145 -17.94 11.23 26.42
CA PRO A 145 -18.64 12.31 27.12
C PRO A 145 -19.13 11.97 28.56
N GLN A 146 -19.37 10.69 28.82
CA GLN A 146 -19.90 10.21 30.11
C GLN A 146 -18.82 9.71 31.08
N GLN A 147 -17.54 9.75 30.65
CA GLN A 147 -16.44 9.21 31.45
C GLN A 147 -15.24 10.17 31.42
N ASN A 148 -15.09 10.95 32.51
CA ASN A 148 -14.01 11.91 32.64
C ASN A 148 -12.63 11.25 32.41
N GLY A 149 -11.82 11.89 31.58
CA GLY A 149 -10.46 11.47 31.28
C GLY A 149 -10.33 10.23 30.40
N LEU A 150 -11.43 9.63 29.89
CA LEU A 150 -11.41 8.52 29.00
C LEU A 150 -11.40 9.01 27.53
N TYR A 151 -10.43 8.51 26.76
CA TYR A 151 -10.26 8.83 25.34
C TYR A 151 -10.07 7.56 24.53
N ASP A 152 -10.85 7.40 23.46
CA ASP A 152 -10.51 6.46 22.39
C ASP A 152 -9.41 7.06 21.52
N LEU A 153 -8.46 6.22 21.17
CA LEU A 153 -7.36 6.54 20.25
C LEU A 153 -7.63 5.93 18.91
N ILE A 154 -7.55 6.76 17.89
CA ILE A 154 -7.81 6.37 16.51
C ILE A 154 -6.60 6.79 15.68
N ILE A 155 -5.97 5.83 15.01
CA ILE A 155 -4.97 6.11 13.97
C ILE A 155 -5.67 6.38 12.64
N HIS A 156 -5.29 7.44 11.98
CA HIS A 156 -5.80 7.86 10.68
C HIS A 156 -4.65 8.03 9.69
N ASN A 157 -4.79 7.45 8.52
CA ASN A 157 -3.88 7.70 7.40
C ASN A 157 -4.37 8.92 6.63
N ASN A 158 -3.77 10.08 6.91
CA ASN A 158 -4.09 11.34 6.25
C ASN A 158 -3.32 11.54 4.94
N GLY A 159 -2.37 10.64 4.65
CA GLY A 159 -1.59 10.65 3.42
C GLY A 159 -2.38 10.17 2.20
N PRO A 160 -1.85 10.42 0.99
CA PRO A 160 -2.49 10.01 -0.26
C PRO A 160 -2.23 8.55 -0.63
N VAL A 161 -1.44 7.80 0.15
CA VAL A 161 -1.05 6.41 -0.15
C VAL A 161 -1.42 5.44 0.95
N ASP A 162 -1.78 4.23 0.55
CA ASP A 162 -1.91 3.10 1.45
C ASP A 162 -0.55 2.79 2.06
N ALA A 163 -0.49 2.60 3.37
CA ALA A 163 0.77 2.42 4.06
C ALA A 163 0.69 1.33 5.14
N PRO A 164 1.79 0.60 5.39
CA PRO A 164 1.87 -0.28 6.54
C PRO A 164 1.61 0.52 7.82
N LEU A 165 0.87 -0.06 8.76
CA LEU A 165 0.70 0.55 10.07
C LEU A 165 2.05 0.87 10.71
N PRO A 166 2.21 2.01 11.41
CA PRO A 166 3.48 2.37 12.03
C PRO A 166 3.92 1.34 13.06
N GLN A 167 5.22 1.18 13.22
CA GLN A 167 5.80 0.22 14.18
C GLN A 167 5.52 0.63 15.61
N GLU A 168 5.57 1.93 15.89
CA GLU A 168 5.30 2.47 17.22
C GLU A 168 4.49 3.76 17.12
N VAL A 169 3.52 3.88 18.03
CA VAL A 169 2.86 5.15 18.34
C VAL A 169 3.06 5.44 19.81
N ALA A 170 3.81 6.49 20.12
CA ALA A 170 4.08 6.91 21.51
C ALA A 170 3.31 8.18 21.82
N ILE A 171 2.61 8.17 22.93
CA ILE A 171 1.74 9.27 23.41
C ILE A 171 2.26 9.74 24.77
N ARG A 172 2.51 11.05 24.90
CA ARG A 172 2.78 11.64 26.22
C ARG A 172 1.44 11.85 26.93
N ALA A 173 1.30 11.20 28.07
CA ALA A 173 0.11 11.28 28.90
C ALA A 173 0.50 11.11 30.36
N ASP A 174 0.05 12.02 31.20
CA ASP A 174 0.36 12.03 32.63
C ASP A 174 -0.82 11.46 33.43
N ASP A 175 -0.49 10.81 34.55
CA ASP A 175 -1.46 10.27 35.51
C ASP A 175 -2.57 9.41 34.86
N CYS A 176 -2.11 8.44 34.06
CA CYS A 176 -3.02 7.47 33.47
C CYS A 176 -3.42 6.40 34.46
N LEU A 177 -4.68 6.32 34.77
CA LEU A 177 -5.26 5.30 35.66
C LEU A 177 -5.37 3.94 34.97
N ALA A 178 -5.62 3.94 33.68
CA ALA A 178 -5.74 2.74 32.87
C ALA A 178 -5.54 3.06 31.38
N ALA A 179 -5.06 2.08 30.64
CA ALA A 179 -4.91 2.15 29.20
C ALA A 179 -4.90 0.74 28.62
N ASP A 180 -5.29 0.59 27.35
CA ASP A 180 -5.14 -0.66 26.64
C ASP A 180 -5.03 -0.41 25.13
N ALA A 181 -4.39 -1.34 24.45
CA ALA A 181 -4.27 -1.36 22.99
C ALA A 181 -5.31 -2.31 22.38
N VAL A 182 -5.68 -2.06 21.13
CA VAL A 182 -6.59 -2.96 20.39
C VAL A 182 -6.01 -3.35 19.03
N GLY A 183 -6.51 -4.47 18.51
CA GLY A 183 -6.19 -4.93 17.16
C GLY A 183 -4.72 -5.29 16.98
N ASN A 184 -4.01 -4.56 16.13
CA ASN A 184 -2.65 -4.87 15.70
C ASN A 184 -1.55 -4.40 16.68
N TYR A 185 -1.91 -3.86 17.83
CA TYR A 185 -0.99 -3.26 18.77
C TYR A 185 -1.06 -3.90 20.15
N ARG A 186 0.04 -3.86 20.88
CA ARG A 186 0.13 -4.08 22.32
C ARG A 186 0.59 -2.80 23.01
N LEU A 187 0.18 -2.62 24.25
CA LEU A 187 0.55 -1.46 25.04
C LEU A 187 1.81 -1.76 25.88
N GLU A 188 2.74 -0.81 25.90
CA GLU A 188 3.82 -0.70 26.87
C GLU A 188 3.66 0.61 27.63
N SER A 189 3.27 0.53 28.89
CA SER A 189 3.08 1.69 29.74
C SER A 189 4.36 2.05 30.49
N ALA A 190 4.69 3.35 30.48
CA ALA A 190 5.73 3.95 31.29
C ALA A 190 5.19 5.26 31.92
N PRO A 191 5.80 5.77 33.00
CA PRO A 191 5.46 7.07 33.52
C PRO A 191 5.51 8.13 32.42
N GLN A 192 4.43 8.91 32.27
CA GLN A 192 4.29 9.99 31.29
C GLN A 192 4.34 9.58 29.82
N ARG A 193 4.39 8.26 29.52
CA ARG A 193 4.44 7.80 28.12
C ARG A 193 3.74 6.47 27.93
N GLN A 194 2.79 6.44 27.01
CA GLN A 194 2.11 5.22 26.58
C GLN A 194 2.58 4.87 25.17
N ARG A 195 3.12 3.66 24.97
CA ARG A 195 3.66 3.20 23.71
C ARG A 195 2.81 2.06 23.16
N PHE A 196 2.27 2.26 21.99
CA PHE A 196 1.53 1.26 21.22
C PHE A 196 2.48 0.63 20.21
N ILE A 197 2.86 -0.61 20.44
CA ILE A 197 3.83 -1.35 19.64
C ILE A 197 3.08 -2.31 18.73
N ARG A 198 3.34 -2.23 17.43
CA ARG A 198 2.72 -3.12 16.45
C ARG A 198 3.18 -4.57 16.66
N ILE A 199 2.22 -5.51 16.74
CA ILE A 199 2.45 -6.94 16.94
C ILE A 199 2.13 -7.78 15.71
N SER A 200 1.41 -7.21 14.73
CA SER A 200 1.09 -7.91 13.48
C SER A 200 1.17 -6.96 12.29
N GLY A 201 1.57 -7.50 11.15
CA GLY A 201 1.58 -6.77 9.89
C GLY A 201 0.16 -6.48 9.41
N ASP A 202 -0.11 -5.24 9.07
CA ASP A 202 -1.33 -4.81 8.39
C ASP A 202 -1.10 -3.46 7.72
N GLN A 203 -2.02 -3.08 6.84
CA GLN A 203 -1.97 -1.85 6.07
C GLN A 203 -3.23 -1.03 6.34
N LEU A 204 -3.08 0.28 6.40
CA LEU A 204 -4.20 1.21 6.46
C LEU A 204 -4.28 2.01 5.18
N ARG A 205 -5.42 1.93 4.52
CA ARG A 205 -5.67 2.64 3.26
C ARG A 205 -5.66 4.15 3.47
N ALA A 206 -5.26 4.88 2.45
CA ALA A 206 -5.34 6.33 2.39
C ALA A 206 -6.76 6.82 2.75
N GLY A 207 -6.83 7.80 3.66
CA GLY A 207 -8.08 8.36 4.15
C GLY A 207 -8.84 7.50 5.16
N GLN A 208 -8.35 6.31 5.50
CA GLN A 208 -9.02 5.41 6.45
C GLN A 208 -8.53 5.60 7.87
N SER A 209 -9.34 5.16 8.82
CA SER A 209 -9.06 5.20 10.25
C SER A 209 -9.23 3.82 10.87
N ARG A 210 -8.47 3.56 11.95
CA ARG A 210 -8.57 2.34 12.74
C ARG A 210 -8.41 2.64 14.23
N PRO A 211 -9.14 1.95 15.12
CA PRO A 211 -8.87 2.03 16.56
C PRO A 211 -7.44 1.57 16.87
N LEU A 212 -6.74 2.35 17.70
CA LEU A 212 -5.41 2.05 18.23
C LEU A 212 -5.50 1.51 19.66
N GLY A 213 -6.42 2.05 20.44
CA GLY A 213 -6.62 1.72 21.85
C GLY A 213 -7.45 2.77 22.57
N TRP A 214 -7.29 2.82 23.88
CA TRP A 214 -7.91 3.83 24.73
C TRP A 214 -7.00 4.17 25.92
N LEU A 215 -7.16 5.39 26.44
CA LEU A 215 -6.46 5.88 27.63
C LEU A 215 -7.46 6.52 28.59
N ARG A 216 -7.25 6.29 29.89
CA ARG A 216 -7.92 7.03 30.95
C ARG A 216 -6.87 7.79 31.76
N CYS A 217 -6.67 9.06 31.44
CA CYS A 217 -5.62 9.91 32.00
C CYS A 217 -6.18 11.24 32.44
N GLN A 218 -5.56 11.86 33.44
CA GLN A 218 -5.98 13.18 33.93
C GLN A 218 -5.58 14.27 32.92
N GLN A 219 -4.41 14.14 32.33
CA GLN A 219 -3.92 15.09 31.32
C GLN A 219 -3.35 14.36 30.10
N LEU A 220 -3.76 14.82 28.93
CA LEU A 220 -3.15 14.47 27.65
C LEU A 220 -2.41 15.70 27.13
N THR A 221 -1.19 15.53 26.68
CA THR A 221 -0.43 16.61 26.02
C THR A 221 -0.68 16.54 24.50
N PRO A 222 -1.57 17.39 23.95
CA PRO A 222 -1.74 17.48 22.51
C PRO A 222 -0.38 17.83 21.86
N GLY A 223 0.02 17.11 20.83
CA GLY A 223 1.32 17.30 20.17
C GLY A 223 2.47 16.49 20.77
N GLY A 224 2.28 15.77 21.87
CA GLY A 224 3.26 14.83 22.43
C GLY A 224 3.22 13.44 21.78
N THR A 225 2.69 13.32 20.57
CA THR A 225 2.60 12.03 19.85
C THR A 225 3.77 11.88 18.91
N LEU A 226 4.50 10.78 19.04
CA LEU A 226 5.55 10.36 18.12
C LEU A 226 5.09 9.09 17.40
N VAL A 227 5.14 9.12 16.07
CA VAL A 227 4.85 7.96 15.22
C VAL A 227 6.13 7.51 14.53
N THR A 228 6.51 6.27 14.73
CA THR A 228 7.69 5.66 14.11
C THR A 228 7.22 4.69 13.03
N PRO A 229 7.66 4.87 11.77
CA PRO A 229 7.30 4.05 10.61
C PRO A 229 7.57 2.56 10.79
#